data_58149ce43d7abd0ee095e19529e2e051
#
_entry.id   58149ce43d7abd0ee095e19529e2e051
#
_cell.length_a   1.000
_cell.length_b   1.000
_cell.length_c   1.000
_cell.angle_alpha   90.00
_cell.angle_beta   90.00
_cell.angle_gamma   90.00
#
_symmetry.space_group_name_H-M   'P 1'
#
loop_
_entity.id
_entity.type
_entity.pdbx_description
1 polymer ?
#
loop_
_entity_poly.entity_id
_entity_poly.type
_entity_poly.pdbx_seq_one_letter_code
_entity_poly.pdbx_strand_id
1 'polypeptide(L)'
;MEGQSFGNVLSIVQLLGLIGSFLAIWIGDRFGSRWPIVLGIGVNVGAAVALGYCSDPYLYLFLNAVWYGAYYFVVPYLLGLMAKLDDLGRWAVAVDAMWWLGDAAGPPVAGMIVERSGIELLPMLPLFTGVVCVAMFTRLLRRFGRSGRPSA
;
A
#
# COMPACT_ATOMS: atom_id res chain seq x y z
N MET A 1 -8.24 -4.30 27.68
CA MET A 1 -9.27 -3.70 26.78
C MET A 1 -10.18 -4.82 26.33
N GLU A 2 -11.48 -4.70 26.49
CA GLU A 2 -12.44 -5.68 25.98
C GLU A 2 -12.35 -5.69 24.45
N GLY A 3 -12.42 -6.87 23.81
CA GLY A 3 -12.18 -7.03 22.37
C GLY A 3 -13.04 -6.13 21.48
N GLN A 4 -14.24 -5.78 21.94
CA GLN A 4 -15.16 -4.89 21.24
C GLN A 4 -14.67 -3.41 21.23
N SER A 5 -14.06 -2.95 22.31
CA SER A 5 -13.47 -1.61 22.40
C SER A 5 -12.27 -1.47 21.45
N PHE A 6 -11.47 -2.52 21.33
CA PHE A 6 -10.31 -2.54 20.42
C PHE A 6 -10.76 -2.51 18.95
N GLY A 7 -11.79 -3.28 18.58
CA GLY A 7 -12.37 -3.27 17.24
C GLY A 7 -12.93 -1.89 16.83
N ASN A 8 -13.61 -1.21 17.76
CA ASN A 8 -14.14 0.14 17.51
C ASN A 8 -13.02 1.14 17.28
N VAL A 9 -11.93 1.08 18.04
CA VAL A 9 -10.78 1.96 17.88
C VAL A 9 -10.08 1.70 16.55
N LEU A 10 -9.90 0.45 16.13
CA LEU A 10 -9.34 0.11 14.82
C LEU A 10 -10.20 0.66 13.67
N SER A 11 -11.52 0.61 13.78
CA SER A 11 -12.42 1.18 12.78
C SER A 11 -12.24 2.70 12.65
N ILE A 12 -12.07 3.42 13.77
CA ILE A 12 -11.79 4.86 13.79
C ILE A 12 -10.42 5.14 13.13
N VAL A 13 -9.41 4.35 13.45
CA VAL A 13 -8.06 4.45 12.86
C VAL A 13 -8.11 4.27 11.35
N GLN A 14 -8.92 3.34 10.86
CA GLN A 14 -9.12 3.12 9.42
C GLN A 14 -9.78 4.33 8.74
N LEU A 15 -10.77 4.95 9.40
CA LEU A 15 -11.37 6.19 8.90
C LEU A 15 -10.36 7.35 8.86
N LEU A 16 -9.47 7.46 9.85
CA LEU A 16 -8.39 8.45 9.83
C LEU A 16 -7.44 8.25 8.63
N GLY A 17 -7.32 7.01 8.15
CA GLY A 17 -6.57 6.70 6.94
C GLY A 17 -7.06 7.46 5.70
N LEU A 18 -8.35 7.85 5.63
CA LEU A 18 -8.89 8.66 4.54
C LEU A 18 -8.19 10.02 4.38
N ILE A 19 -7.54 10.52 5.44
CA ILE A 19 -6.68 11.72 5.37
C ILE A 19 -5.62 11.53 4.28
N GLY A 20 -5.13 10.31 4.07
CA GLY A 20 -4.20 9.98 2.99
C GLY A 20 -4.75 10.35 1.61
N SER A 21 -6.03 10.04 1.33
CA SER A 21 -6.66 10.41 0.06
C SER A 21 -6.80 11.93 -0.11
N PHE A 22 -7.13 12.65 0.96
CA PHE A 22 -7.17 14.12 0.93
C PHE A 22 -5.80 14.72 0.65
N LEU A 23 -4.74 14.18 1.26
CA LEU A 23 -3.36 14.59 0.97
C LEU A 23 -3.00 14.31 -0.49
N ALA A 24 -3.40 13.16 -1.05
CA ALA A 24 -3.18 12.83 -2.44
C ALA A 24 -3.86 13.82 -3.39
N ILE A 25 -5.11 14.23 -3.09
CA ILE A 25 -5.84 15.23 -3.87
C ILE A 25 -5.15 16.60 -3.78
N TRP A 26 -4.73 16.99 -2.58
CA TRP A 26 -4.08 18.29 -2.34
C TRP A 26 -2.73 18.41 -3.03
N ILE A 27 -1.93 17.34 -3.01
CA ILE A 27 -0.64 17.26 -3.70
C ILE A 27 -0.85 17.19 -5.21
N GLY A 28 -1.86 16.42 -5.66
CA GLY A 28 -2.20 16.25 -7.06
C GLY A 28 -1.01 15.82 -7.92
N ASP A 29 -0.96 16.29 -9.16
CA ASP A 29 0.09 15.94 -10.13
C ASP A 29 1.36 16.81 -10.03
N ARG A 30 1.50 17.67 -8.99
CA ARG A 30 2.60 18.64 -8.86
C ARG A 30 3.99 18.00 -8.88
N PHE A 31 4.12 16.79 -8.34
CA PHE A 31 5.39 16.04 -8.29
C PHE A 31 5.40 14.85 -9.26
N GLY A 32 4.41 14.78 -10.17
CA GLY A 32 4.20 13.59 -11.00
C GLY A 32 3.77 12.37 -10.18
N SER A 33 3.35 11.31 -10.82
CA SER A 33 2.83 10.10 -10.14
C SER A 33 3.93 9.23 -9.51
N ARG A 34 5.19 9.36 -9.96
CA ARG A 34 6.27 8.45 -9.55
C ARG A 34 6.67 8.59 -8.08
N TRP A 35 6.97 9.82 -7.66
CA TRP A 35 7.47 10.08 -6.30
C TRP A 35 6.43 9.78 -5.22
N PRO A 36 5.17 10.24 -5.36
CA PRO A 36 4.13 9.91 -4.39
C PRO A 36 3.93 8.41 -4.21
N ILE A 37 3.94 7.63 -5.31
CA ILE A 37 3.76 6.19 -5.26
C ILE A 37 4.93 5.51 -4.53
N VAL A 38 6.18 5.83 -4.89
CA VAL A 38 7.36 5.21 -4.25
C VAL A 38 7.43 5.56 -2.76
N LEU A 39 7.18 6.83 -2.41
CA LEU A 39 7.16 7.26 -1.01
C LEU A 39 6.02 6.61 -0.23
N GLY A 40 4.83 6.58 -0.79
CA GLY A 40 3.66 5.97 -0.14
C GLY A 40 3.83 4.47 0.07
N ILE A 41 4.36 3.72 -0.90
CA ILE A 41 4.70 2.31 -0.74
C ILE A 41 5.78 2.15 0.33
N GLY A 42 6.81 2.99 0.33
CA GLY A 42 7.88 2.94 1.33
C GLY A 42 7.36 3.15 2.75
N VAL A 43 6.52 4.15 2.96
CA VAL A 43 5.87 4.41 4.26
C VAL A 43 4.95 3.26 4.66
N ASN A 44 4.15 2.73 3.74
CA ASN A 44 3.25 1.62 3.99
C ASN A 44 4.02 0.36 4.43
N VAL A 45 5.07 -0.01 3.71
CA VAL A 45 5.93 -1.15 4.05
C VAL A 45 6.65 -0.92 5.38
N GLY A 46 7.20 0.27 5.59
CA GLY A 46 7.86 0.62 6.86
C GLY A 46 6.92 0.50 8.06
N ALA A 47 5.69 1.01 7.93
CA ALA A 47 4.68 0.88 8.97
C ALA A 47 4.28 -0.59 9.20
N ALA A 48 4.11 -1.39 8.13
CA ALA A 48 3.77 -2.80 8.25
C ALA A 48 4.88 -3.61 8.95
N VAL A 49 6.14 -3.34 8.64
CA VAL A 49 7.29 -3.97 9.32
C VAL A 49 7.33 -3.56 10.80
N ALA A 50 7.16 -2.25 11.09
CA ALA A 50 7.15 -1.74 12.45
C ALA A 50 6.01 -2.32 13.30
N LEU A 51 4.83 -2.54 12.70
CA LEU A 51 3.69 -3.21 13.35
C LEU A 51 4.05 -4.63 13.81
N GLY A 52 4.85 -5.36 13.04
CA GLY A 52 5.27 -6.71 13.38
C GLY A 52 6.18 -6.81 14.62
N TYR A 53 6.85 -5.72 14.98
CA TYR A 53 7.73 -5.65 16.17
C TYR A 53 7.14 -4.81 17.31
N CYS A 54 5.93 -4.28 17.13
CA CYS A 54 5.33 -3.37 18.08
C CYS A 54 4.61 -4.12 19.21
N SER A 55 5.00 -3.85 20.46
CA SER A 55 4.35 -4.39 21.66
C SER A 55 3.49 -3.35 22.40
N ASP A 56 3.65 -2.07 22.12
CA ASP A 56 2.89 -0.99 22.74
C ASP A 56 1.55 -0.76 22.04
N PRO A 57 0.40 -0.79 22.75
CA PRO A 57 -0.91 -0.64 22.13
C PRO A 57 -1.13 0.71 21.45
N TYR A 58 -0.59 1.81 22.01
CA TYR A 58 -0.77 3.14 21.43
C TYR A 58 0.07 3.34 20.19
N LEU A 59 1.31 2.85 20.23
CA LEU A 59 2.19 2.83 19.06
C LEU A 59 1.60 1.94 17.96
N TYR A 60 1.00 0.81 18.31
CA TYR A 60 0.31 -0.07 17.37
C TYR A 60 -0.83 0.66 16.64
N LEU A 61 -1.67 1.40 17.36
CA LEU A 61 -2.75 2.18 16.76
C LEU A 61 -2.22 3.30 15.86
N PHE A 62 -1.16 3.99 16.28
CA PHE A 62 -0.50 5.02 15.47
C PHE A 62 0.06 4.45 14.17
N LEU A 63 0.80 3.33 14.25
CA LEU A 63 1.37 2.67 13.07
C LEU A 63 0.28 2.17 12.11
N ASN A 64 -0.85 1.67 12.63
CA ASN A 64 -2.01 1.33 11.81
C ASN A 64 -2.57 2.56 11.08
N ALA A 65 -2.70 3.71 11.76
CA ALA A 65 -3.15 4.94 11.12
C ALA A 65 -2.21 5.38 9.99
N VAL A 66 -0.89 5.29 10.21
CA VAL A 66 0.13 5.58 9.18
C VAL A 66 0.02 4.59 8.02
N TRP A 67 -0.16 3.30 8.31
CA TRP A 67 -0.29 2.25 7.30
C TRP A 67 -1.52 2.46 6.40
N TYR A 68 -2.70 2.69 6.99
CA TYR A 68 -3.92 3.02 6.24
C TYR A 68 -3.80 4.36 5.51
N GLY A 69 -3.21 5.38 6.13
CA GLY A 69 -2.99 6.68 5.51
C GLY A 69 -2.11 6.59 4.27
N ALA A 70 -1.00 5.86 4.36
CA ALA A 70 -0.11 5.60 3.22
C ALA A 70 -0.81 4.82 2.11
N TYR A 71 -1.62 3.83 2.48
CA TYR A 71 -2.43 3.05 1.56
C TYR A 71 -3.40 3.94 0.76
N TYR A 72 -4.27 4.67 1.46
CA TYR A 72 -5.25 5.57 0.84
C TYR A 72 -4.60 6.73 0.08
N PHE A 73 -3.36 7.09 0.42
CA PHE A 73 -2.58 8.06 -0.33
C PHE A 73 -2.12 7.53 -1.68
N VAL A 74 -1.69 6.27 -1.77
CA VAL A 74 -1.14 5.65 -3.00
C VAL A 74 -2.24 5.30 -4.00
N VAL A 75 -3.39 4.83 -3.53
CA VAL A 75 -4.48 4.32 -4.38
C VAL A 75 -4.90 5.30 -5.48
N PRO A 76 -5.17 6.61 -5.21
CA PRO A 76 -5.56 7.55 -6.26
C PRO A 76 -4.50 7.71 -7.37
N TYR A 77 -3.22 7.70 -7.00
CA TYR A 77 -2.13 7.78 -7.98
C TYR A 77 -2.02 6.52 -8.86
N LEU A 78 -2.23 5.34 -8.27
CA LEU A 78 -2.27 4.09 -9.02
C LEU A 78 -3.45 4.06 -9.99
N LEU A 79 -4.65 4.41 -9.54
CA LEU A 79 -5.83 4.48 -10.38
C LEU A 79 -5.67 5.52 -11.50
N GLY A 80 -5.14 6.71 -11.18
CA GLY A 80 -4.84 7.73 -12.17
C GLY A 80 -3.80 7.29 -13.21
N LEU A 81 -2.81 6.49 -12.80
CA LEU A 81 -1.85 5.91 -13.74
C LEU A 81 -2.51 4.85 -14.63
N MET A 82 -3.35 3.98 -14.08
CA MET A 82 -4.08 2.97 -14.84
C MET A 82 -5.03 3.61 -15.85
N ALA A 83 -5.73 4.68 -15.48
CA ALA A 83 -6.59 5.44 -16.38
C ALA A 83 -5.83 6.07 -17.56
N LYS A 84 -4.56 6.44 -17.38
CA LYS A 84 -3.69 6.94 -18.46
C LYS A 84 -3.19 5.84 -19.40
N LEU A 85 -3.22 4.57 -18.98
CA LEU A 85 -2.73 3.43 -19.75
C LEU A 85 -3.84 2.69 -20.52
N ASP A 86 -5.09 2.89 -20.15
CA ASP A 86 -6.22 2.16 -20.73
C ASP A 86 -7.51 3.01 -20.70
N ASP A 87 -7.86 3.55 -21.86
CA ASP A 87 -9.09 4.33 -22.05
C ASP A 87 -10.39 3.52 -21.80
N LEU A 88 -10.30 2.19 -21.85
CA LEU A 88 -11.43 1.27 -21.62
C LEU A 88 -11.60 0.86 -20.15
N GLY A 89 -10.68 1.26 -19.26
CA GLY A 89 -10.76 0.99 -17.83
C GLY A 89 -10.50 -0.48 -17.43
N ARG A 90 -10.04 -1.34 -18.33
CA ARG A 90 -9.78 -2.78 -18.07
C ARG A 90 -8.72 -2.98 -17.00
N TRP A 91 -7.67 -2.16 -17.04
CA TRP A 91 -6.59 -2.23 -16.06
C TRP A 91 -7.01 -1.80 -14.66
N ALA A 92 -7.93 -0.85 -14.53
CA ALA A 92 -8.48 -0.46 -13.25
C ALA A 92 -9.24 -1.63 -12.60
N VAL A 93 -10.06 -2.35 -13.37
CA VAL A 93 -10.78 -3.55 -12.90
C VAL A 93 -9.80 -4.68 -12.54
N ALA A 94 -8.74 -4.88 -13.34
CA ALA A 94 -7.73 -5.90 -13.05
C ALA A 94 -6.96 -5.60 -11.76
N VAL A 95 -6.66 -4.34 -11.47
CA VAL A 95 -6.02 -3.92 -10.21
C VAL A 95 -6.91 -4.23 -9.02
N ASP A 96 -8.21 -3.93 -9.11
CA ASP A 96 -9.16 -4.21 -8.04
C ASP A 96 -9.29 -5.73 -7.80
N ALA A 97 -9.39 -6.53 -8.87
CA ALA A 97 -9.42 -7.99 -8.76
C ALA A 97 -8.15 -8.56 -8.12
N MET A 98 -6.96 -8.05 -8.47
CA MET A 98 -5.69 -8.45 -7.86
C MET A 98 -5.61 -8.06 -6.40
N TRP A 99 -6.22 -6.94 -6.02
CA TRP A 99 -6.36 -6.54 -4.63
C TRP A 99 -7.11 -7.59 -3.80
N TRP A 100 -8.32 -7.95 -4.23
CA TRP A 100 -9.12 -8.97 -3.54
C TRP A 100 -8.45 -10.33 -3.49
N LEU A 101 -7.71 -10.70 -4.55
CA LEU A 101 -6.89 -11.92 -4.53
C LEU A 101 -5.78 -11.85 -3.48
N GLY A 102 -5.11 -10.71 -3.36
CA GLY A 102 -4.07 -10.48 -2.34
C GLY A 102 -4.63 -10.56 -0.93
N ASP A 103 -5.78 -9.95 -0.70
CA ASP A 103 -6.47 -9.94 0.60
C ASP A 103 -6.91 -11.36 1.00
N ALA A 104 -7.45 -12.13 0.05
CA ALA A 104 -7.86 -13.51 0.28
C ALA A 104 -6.68 -14.47 0.47
N ALA A 105 -5.57 -14.28 -0.25
CA ALA A 105 -4.39 -15.14 -0.17
C ALA A 105 -3.46 -14.79 1.00
N GLY A 106 -3.50 -13.55 1.48
CA GLY A 106 -2.62 -13.06 2.54
C GLY A 106 -2.67 -13.88 3.83
N PRO A 107 -3.84 -14.06 4.47
CA PRO A 107 -3.95 -14.80 5.73
C PRO A 107 -3.49 -16.26 5.64
N PRO A 108 -3.86 -17.06 4.63
CA PRO A 108 -3.32 -18.42 4.48
C PRO A 108 -1.79 -18.46 4.34
N VAL A 109 -1.21 -17.57 3.52
CA VAL A 109 0.24 -17.49 3.33
C VAL A 109 0.95 -17.09 4.63
N ALA A 110 0.42 -16.09 5.34
CA ALA A 110 0.94 -15.68 6.63
C ALA A 110 0.86 -16.82 7.66
N GLY A 111 -0.26 -17.54 7.73
CA GLY A 111 -0.44 -18.72 8.60
C GLY A 111 0.60 -19.80 8.32
N MET A 112 0.83 -20.15 7.06
CA MET A 112 1.84 -21.15 6.67
C MET A 112 3.27 -20.72 7.07
N ILE A 113 3.59 -19.42 6.98
CA ILE A 113 4.90 -18.90 7.42
C ILE A 113 5.04 -19.02 8.91
N VAL A 114 4.01 -18.63 9.66
CA VAL A 114 4.03 -18.71 11.15
C VAL A 114 4.16 -20.14 11.62
N GLU A 115 3.45 -21.10 11.01
CA GLU A 115 3.55 -22.52 11.36
C GLU A 115 4.92 -23.12 11.10
N ARG A 116 5.57 -22.74 9.98
CA ARG A 116 6.84 -23.34 9.58
C ARG A 116 8.07 -22.66 10.15
N SER A 117 8.00 -21.35 10.34
CA SER A 117 9.19 -20.53 10.60
C SER A 117 9.07 -19.61 11.81
N GLY A 118 7.92 -19.65 12.48
CA GLY A 118 7.63 -18.79 13.62
C GLY A 118 7.14 -17.38 13.23
N ILE A 119 6.57 -16.70 14.21
CA ILE A 119 5.97 -15.36 14.05
C ILE A 119 7.02 -14.28 13.76
N GLU A 120 8.28 -14.52 14.12
CA GLU A 120 9.38 -13.56 13.96
C GLU A 120 9.70 -13.24 12.50
N LEU A 121 9.37 -14.16 11.56
CA LEU A 121 9.58 -13.95 10.14
C LEU A 121 8.42 -13.24 9.44
N LEU A 122 7.27 -13.11 10.10
CA LEU A 122 6.10 -12.46 9.53
C LEU A 122 6.36 -11.02 9.05
N PRO A 123 7.12 -10.16 9.77
CA PRO A 123 7.43 -8.80 9.32
C PRO A 123 8.32 -8.74 8.07
N MET A 124 9.02 -9.83 7.72
CA MET A 124 9.82 -9.89 6.50
C MET A 124 8.98 -9.98 5.23
N LEU A 125 7.74 -10.48 5.34
CA LEU A 125 6.83 -10.61 4.20
C LEU A 125 6.48 -9.26 3.56
N PRO A 126 6.01 -8.23 4.29
CA PRO A 126 5.77 -6.92 3.71
C PRO A 126 7.04 -6.25 3.18
N LEU A 127 8.19 -6.50 3.80
CA LEU A 127 9.46 -5.98 3.31
C LEU A 127 9.80 -6.57 1.93
N PHE A 128 9.74 -7.88 1.79
CA PHE A 128 10.01 -8.56 0.52
C PHE A 128 9.04 -8.14 -0.57
N THR A 129 7.74 -8.18 -0.30
CA THR A 129 6.70 -7.79 -1.26
C THR A 129 6.83 -6.32 -1.64
N GLY A 130 7.13 -5.43 -0.70
CA GLY A 130 7.35 -4.01 -0.95
C GLY A 130 8.55 -3.74 -1.86
N VAL A 131 9.68 -4.40 -1.62
CA VAL A 131 10.88 -4.29 -2.47
C VAL A 131 10.57 -4.75 -3.89
N VAL A 132 9.88 -5.88 -4.04
CA VAL A 132 9.45 -6.40 -5.36
C VAL A 132 8.52 -5.40 -6.06
N CYS A 133 7.52 -4.87 -5.36
CA CYS A 133 6.60 -3.87 -5.91
C CYS A 133 7.33 -2.62 -6.38
N VAL A 134 8.19 -2.03 -5.55
CA VAL A 134 8.96 -0.83 -5.92
C VAL A 134 9.88 -1.11 -7.11
N ALA A 135 10.55 -2.26 -7.15
CA ALA A 135 11.42 -2.64 -8.25
C ALA A 135 10.65 -2.81 -9.57
N MET A 136 9.51 -3.50 -9.52
CA MET A 136 8.64 -3.67 -10.69
C MET A 136 8.09 -2.31 -11.17
N PHE A 137 7.61 -1.49 -10.25
CA PHE A 137 7.02 -0.20 -10.57
C PHE A 137 8.05 0.77 -11.18
N THR A 138 9.25 0.83 -10.61
CA THR A 138 10.33 1.67 -11.15
C THR A 138 10.78 1.22 -12.54
N ARG A 139 10.81 -0.10 -12.80
CA ARG A 139 11.09 -0.65 -14.14
C ARG A 139 10.00 -0.27 -15.15
N LEU A 140 8.74 -0.40 -14.74
CA LEU A 140 7.58 -0.07 -15.58
C LEU A 140 7.62 1.41 -15.99
N LEU A 141 7.75 2.31 -15.02
CA LEU A 141 7.80 3.76 -15.27
C LEU A 141 9.00 4.18 -16.15
N ARG A 142 10.16 3.51 -16.02
CA ARG A 142 11.31 3.77 -16.91
C ARG A 142 11.02 3.38 -18.35
N ARG A 143 10.25 2.32 -18.59
CA ARG A 143 9.84 1.91 -19.94
C ARG A 143 8.88 2.91 -20.57
N PHE A 144 7.84 3.32 -19.85
CA PHE A 144 6.85 4.28 -20.36
C PHE A 144 7.40 5.70 -20.53
N GLY A 145 8.29 6.16 -19.64
CA GLY A 145 8.94 7.47 -19.77
C GLY A 145 9.88 7.60 -20.99
N ARG A 146 10.29 6.49 -21.60
CA ARG A 146 11.08 6.48 -22.83
C ARG A 146 10.23 6.48 -24.10
N SER A 147 9.00 5.99 -24.04
CA SER A 147 8.09 5.93 -25.22
C SER A 147 7.33 7.24 -25.45
N GLY A 148 7.34 8.18 -24.52
CA GLY A 148 6.59 9.44 -24.58
C GLY A 148 7.38 10.66 -25.10
N ARG A 149 8.55 10.49 -25.76
CA ARG A 149 9.17 11.58 -26.50
C ARG A 149 8.55 11.61 -27.91
N PRO A 150 7.74 12.63 -28.26
CA PRO A 150 7.41 12.88 -29.65
C PRO A 150 8.72 13.15 -30.38
N SER A 151 8.96 12.40 -31.46
CA SER A 151 9.98 12.76 -32.46
C SER A 151 9.64 14.14 -32.97
N ALA A 152 10.49 15.12 -32.66
CA ALA A 152 10.48 16.46 -33.23
C ALA A 152 10.79 16.40 -34.74
#